data_e5b060b85506b0cc1eafa0e6c6172f8d
#
_entry.id   e5b060b85506b0cc1eafa0e6c6172f8d
#
_cell.length_a   1.000
_cell.length_b   1.000
_cell.length_c   1.000
_cell.angle_alpha   90.00
_cell.angle_beta   90.00
_cell.angle_gamma   90.00
#
_symmetry.space_group_name_H-M   'P 1'
#
loop_
_entity.id
_entity.type
_entity.pdbx_description
1 polymer ?
#
loop_
_entity_poly.entity_id
_entity_poly.type
_entity_poly.pdbx_seq_one_letter_code
_entity_poly.pdbx_strand_id
1 'polypeptide(L)'
;MDITHEVFNQPEPLVNYNLFETNRPLRAALKLNAPRLDTAELTQLGATLGTADMQTHARLANTHTPELHSHDRFGRRMDQVEFHPSYHALMTLATSAGLHGTPWACASASPHVQRAAGFMLFTELEPSVLCPISMSYAVTPALRSNAAIYADWGPKLTSRAYDSALKVWRDKPGLTMGMGMTEKQGGSDVRANTTRAEPVGRDSWGARYAITGHKWFLSAPMSDAFLVLAQTQGGLSCFFLPRVLPDGSLNAMQIQRLKDKLGNKANASSEVEFQGAHAWLVGDEGRGVPQILAMGSMTRLDCALGTSGLMRQALSIALHHTSQRKAFGKRLIDQPLMRNVLADLALESEAATALALRLARTFDQATDAHEAAMARLLTPIAKFWICKRGSHFAQEAMECLGGNGYVEEGGEGIMARIYREMPVNSIWEGAGNIMALDLLRALRKADAVAALAQELAAAKGAHPALDRLAAAFPGRAENMTSQAPDTSELEARHLAQDVALAVQAALLYQTAPGAVFGAFCDSRLAGNWGQAFGTLASGTDFNSIIARAMPH
;
A
#
# COMPACT_ATOMS: atom_id res chain seq x y z
N MET A 1 41.01 29.22 -1.48
CA MET A 1 39.63 29.15 -2.00
C MET A 1 38.97 30.42 -1.55
N ASP A 2 38.49 31.21 -2.47
CA ASP A 2 37.69 32.39 -2.13
C ASP A 2 36.34 31.89 -1.64
N ILE A 3 36.12 31.92 -0.33
CA ILE A 3 34.87 31.56 0.31
C ILE A 3 33.99 32.79 0.30
N THR A 4 32.91 32.77 -0.48
CA THR A 4 31.98 33.90 -0.57
C THR A 4 31.05 33.99 0.67
N HIS A 5 30.85 32.87 1.37
CA HIS A 5 30.01 32.79 2.55
C HIS A 5 30.31 31.53 3.36
N GLU A 6 29.81 31.49 4.59
CA GLU A 6 29.78 30.30 5.45
C GLU A 6 28.43 29.62 5.34
N VAL A 7 28.42 28.29 5.21
CA VAL A 7 27.16 27.49 5.26
C VAL A 7 26.77 27.24 6.71
N PHE A 8 25.63 27.75 7.11
CA PHE A 8 25.09 27.59 8.48
C PHE A 8 23.59 27.41 8.43
N ASN A 9 22.98 27.02 9.57
CA ASN A 9 21.53 26.89 9.75
C ASN A 9 20.90 25.89 8.73
N GLN A 10 21.63 24.85 8.35
CA GLN A 10 21.15 23.73 7.57
C GLN A 10 20.99 22.51 8.49
N PRO A 11 19.89 21.78 8.41
CA PRO A 11 19.70 20.53 9.16
C PRO A 11 20.65 19.44 8.67
N GLU A 12 21.11 18.60 9.60
CA GLU A 12 21.78 17.36 9.26
C GLU A 12 20.78 16.38 8.62
N PRO A 13 21.23 15.47 7.75
CA PRO A 13 20.36 14.42 7.20
C PRO A 13 19.72 13.55 8.28
N LEU A 14 18.45 13.18 8.12
CA LEU A 14 17.78 12.23 8.98
C LEU A 14 18.14 10.80 8.56
N VAL A 15 19.22 10.28 9.12
CA VAL A 15 19.77 8.94 8.84
C VAL A 15 20.28 8.28 10.12
N ASN A 16 20.56 6.99 10.05
CA ASN A 16 21.11 6.18 11.15
C ASN A 16 20.25 6.20 12.43
N TYR A 17 18.94 6.08 12.25
CA TYR A 17 17.98 5.95 13.33
C TYR A 17 17.10 4.72 13.12
N ASN A 18 16.49 4.20 14.18
CA ASN A 18 15.62 3.05 14.09
C ASN A 18 14.17 3.49 13.78
N LEU A 19 13.68 3.20 12.56
CA LEU A 19 12.33 3.57 12.13
C LEU A 19 11.25 2.97 13.03
N PHE A 20 11.44 1.75 13.53
CA PHE A 20 10.47 1.08 14.38
C PHE A 20 10.45 1.64 15.80
N GLU A 21 11.60 1.77 16.44
CA GLU A 21 11.69 2.21 17.83
C GLU A 21 11.21 3.65 18.04
N THR A 22 11.44 4.52 17.05
CA THR A 22 11.00 5.92 17.08
C THR A 22 9.54 6.10 16.68
N ASN A 23 8.89 5.09 16.05
CA ASN A 23 7.50 5.16 15.61
C ASN A 23 6.53 4.74 16.73
N ARG A 24 6.32 5.64 17.71
CA ARG A 24 5.41 5.39 18.86
C ARG A 24 3.98 5.06 18.43
N PRO A 25 3.36 5.74 17.41
CA PRO A 25 2.05 5.39 16.88
C PRO A 25 1.97 3.94 16.37
N LEU A 26 2.93 3.49 15.57
CA LEU A 26 2.98 2.13 15.06
C LEU A 26 3.06 1.10 16.20
N ARG A 27 3.94 1.34 17.18
CA ARG A 27 4.10 0.45 18.34
C ARG A 27 2.83 0.37 19.19
N ALA A 28 2.12 1.48 19.36
CA ALA A 28 0.83 1.50 20.07
C ALA A 28 -0.26 0.74 19.31
N ALA A 29 -0.35 0.93 17.99
CA ALA A 29 -1.28 0.19 17.14
C ALA A 29 -0.98 -1.32 17.12
N LEU A 30 0.30 -1.72 17.13
CA LEU A 30 0.70 -3.13 17.26
C LEU A 30 0.28 -3.73 18.59
N LYS A 31 0.45 -2.99 19.69
CA LYS A 31 0.03 -3.45 21.02
C LYS A 31 -1.48 -3.76 21.09
N LEU A 32 -2.30 -2.98 20.38
CA LEU A 32 -3.74 -3.22 20.29
C LEU A 32 -4.07 -4.43 19.40
N ASN A 33 -3.47 -4.52 18.22
CA ASN A 33 -3.88 -5.47 17.18
C ASN A 33 -3.14 -6.82 17.25
N ALA A 34 -1.96 -6.86 17.87
CA ALA A 34 -1.12 -8.04 18.02
C ALA A 34 -0.37 -8.02 19.37
N PRO A 35 -1.07 -8.10 20.53
CA PRO A 35 -0.50 -7.86 21.86
C PRO A 35 0.58 -8.87 22.28
N ARG A 36 0.66 -10.02 21.59
CA ARG A 36 1.65 -11.10 21.86
C ARG A 36 2.75 -11.17 20.80
N LEU A 37 2.80 -10.20 19.88
CA LEU A 37 3.79 -10.19 18.80
C LEU A 37 5.19 -9.94 19.38
N ASP A 38 6.13 -10.81 19.05
CA ASP A 38 7.56 -10.53 19.19
C ASP A 38 7.98 -9.52 18.12
N THR A 39 8.51 -8.40 18.57
CA THR A 39 8.90 -7.28 17.69
C THR A 39 10.38 -7.26 17.33
N ALA A 40 11.15 -8.30 17.66
CA ALA A 40 12.60 -8.34 17.40
C ALA A 40 12.94 -8.19 15.90
N GLU A 41 12.24 -8.90 15.01
CA GLU A 41 12.43 -8.77 13.56
C GLU A 41 12.07 -7.36 13.06
N LEU A 42 11.03 -6.73 13.59
CA LEU A 42 10.64 -5.35 13.24
C LEU A 42 11.67 -4.33 13.74
N THR A 43 12.21 -4.53 14.92
CA THR A 43 13.29 -3.69 15.47
C THR A 43 14.54 -3.77 14.60
N GLN A 44 14.95 -4.98 14.23
CA GLN A 44 16.10 -5.19 13.35
C GLN A 44 15.86 -4.58 11.96
N LEU A 45 14.68 -4.78 11.38
CA LEU A 45 14.31 -4.19 10.09
C LEU A 45 14.33 -2.67 10.16
N GLY A 46 13.73 -2.07 11.20
CA GLY A 46 13.70 -0.62 11.40
C GLY A 46 15.10 -0.01 11.52
N ALA A 47 16.03 -0.69 12.20
CA ALA A 47 17.43 -0.26 12.30
C ALA A 47 18.13 -0.32 10.94
N THR A 48 17.92 -1.39 10.17
CA THR A 48 18.51 -1.54 8.83
C THR A 48 18.00 -0.47 7.86
N LEU A 49 16.68 -0.26 7.80
CA LEU A 49 16.04 0.70 6.88
C LEU A 49 16.44 2.15 7.17
N GLY A 50 16.77 2.49 8.42
CA GLY A 50 17.16 3.84 8.82
C GLY A 50 18.61 4.22 8.48
N THR A 51 19.42 3.31 7.95
CA THR A 51 20.83 3.58 7.66
C THR A 51 21.03 4.49 6.45
N ALA A 52 22.12 5.26 6.44
CA ALA A 52 22.52 6.09 5.30
C ALA A 52 22.77 5.26 4.04
N ASP A 53 23.26 4.02 4.19
CA ASP A 53 23.49 3.10 3.09
C ASP A 53 22.16 2.71 2.40
N MET A 54 21.13 2.35 3.16
CA MET A 54 19.82 2.05 2.60
C MET A 54 19.17 3.26 1.93
N GLN A 55 19.33 4.47 2.48
CA GLN A 55 18.88 5.70 1.82
C GLN A 55 19.58 5.88 0.46
N THR A 56 20.87 5.55 0.39
CA THR A 56 21.63 5.58 -0.88
C THR A 56 21.07 4.57 -1.88
N HIS A 57 20.76 3.34 -1.46
CA HIS A 57 20.12 2.35 -2.33
C HIS A 57 18.75 2.84 -2.83
N ALA A 58 17.93 3.42 -1.96
CA ALA A 58 16.62 3.96 -2.33
C ALA A 58 16.77 5.11 -3.36
N ARG A 59 17.74 6.01 -3.16
CA ARG A 59 18.03 7.09 -4.10
C ARG A 59 18.46 6.55 -5.47
N LEU A 60 19.45 5.67 -5.50
CA LEU A 60 20.01 5.14 -6.76
C LEU A 60 18.97 4.33 -7.56
N ALA A 61 18.15 3.52 -6.89
CA ALA A 61 17.09 2.75 -7.56
C ALA A 61 16.05 3.67 -8.23
N ASN A 62 15.76 4.84 -7.65
CA ASN A 62 14.80 5.80 -8.21
C ASN A 62 15.41 6.74 -9.25
N THR A 63 16.70 7.05 -9.14
CA THR A 63 17.43 7.93 -10.08
C THR A 63 17.78 7.19 -11.37
N HIS A 64 18.18 5.91 -11.25
CA HIS A 64 18.46 5.02 -12.36
C HIS A 64 17.25 4.11 -12.60
N THR A 65 16.31 4.62 -13.39
CA THR A 65 15.05 3.91 -13.68
C THR A 65 15.28 2.65 -14.51
N PRO A 66 14.38 1.65 -14.40
CA PRO A 66 14.49 0.42 -15.20
C PRO A 66 14.53 0.68 -16.70
N GLU A 67 15.34 -0.10 -17.43
CA GLU A 67 15.50 -0.02 -18.88
C GLU A 67 15.04 -1.31 -19.55
N LEU A 68 14.29 -1.18 -20.66
CA LEU A 68 13.81 -2.33 -21.44
C LEU A 68 14.80 -2.69 -22.54
N HIS A 69 15.26 -3.92 -22.53
CA HIS A 69 15.98 -4.57 -23.63
C HIS A 69 15.03 -5.52 -24.37
N SER A 70 14.33 -4.99 -25.38
CA SER A 70 13.35 -5.76 -26.14
C SER A 70 13.99 -6.79 -27.08
N HIS A 71 15.18 -6.47 -27.64
CA HIS A 71 15.93 -7.32 -28.57
C HIS A 71 17.42 -7.30 -28.24
N ASP A 72 18.11 -8.41 -28.60
CA ASP A 72 19.57 -8.46 -28.59
C ASP A 72 20.16 -7.70 -29.80
N ARG A 73 21.49 -7.59 -29.82
CA ARG A 73 22.23 -6.93 -30.93
C ARG A 73 22.00 -7.58 -32.30
N PHE A 74 21.43 -8.76 -32.36
CA PHE A 74 21.16 -9.51 -33.60
C PHE A 74 19.67 -9.49 -33.97
N GLY A 75 18.83 -8.73 -33.26
CA GLY A 75 17.40 -8.61 -33.52
C GLY A 75 16.54 -9.74 -32.94
N ARG A 76 17.10 -10.62 -32.07
CA ARG A 76 16.32 -11.65 -31.38
C ARG A 76 15.63 -11.03 -30.17
N ARG A 77 14.35 -11.37 -30.01
CA ARG A 77 13.55 -10.84 -28.93
C ARG A 77 14.00 -11.40 -27.57
N MET A 78 14.18 -10.54 -26.58
CA MET A 78 14.62 -10.88 -25.22
C MET A 78 13.58 -10.53 -24.16
N ASP A 79 12.90 -9.42 -24.31
CA ASP A 79 11.92 -8.88 -23.34
C ASP A 79 12.43 -8.85 -21.90
N GLN A 80 13.64 -8.35 -21.71
CA GLN A 80 14.28 -8.20 -20.40
C GLN A 80 14.25 -6.76 -19.93
N VAL A 81 14.08 -6.57 -18.62
CA VAL A 81 14.20 -5.28 -17.97
C VAL A 81 15.43 -5.31 -17.08
N GLU A 82 16.33 -4.38 -17.31
CA GLU A 82 17.50 -4.16 -16.48
C GLU A 82 17.18 -3.16 -15.38
N PHE A 83 17.59 -3.49 -14.16
CA PHE A 83 17.46 -2.65 -12.99
C PHE A 83 18.83 -2.31 -12.43
N HIS A 84 18.94 -1.13 -11.84
CA HIS A 84 20.15 -0.78 -11.08
C HIS A 84 20.40 -1.78 -9.93
N PRO A 85 21.66 -2.12 -9.59
CA PRO A 85 21.97 -3.06 -8.49
C PRO A 85 21.31 -2.70 -7.15
N SER A 86 21.07 -1.42 -6.88
CA SER A 86 20.36 -0.96 -5.69
C SER A 86 18.89 -1.44 -5.62
N TYR A 87 18.22 -1.59 -6.76
CA TYR A 87 16.88 -2.21 -6.80
C TYR A 87 16.94 -3.66 -6.29
N HIS A 88 17.93 -4.42 -6.75
CA HIS A 88 18.09 -5.82 -6.33
C HIS A 88 18.49 -5.94 -4.85
N ALA A 89 19.29 -4.99 -4.32
CA ALA A 89 19.59 -4.92 -2.89
C ALA A 89 18.32 -4.69 -2.05
N LEU A 90 17.45 -3.77 -2.46
CA LEU A 90 16.17 -3.50 -1.80
C LEU A 90 15.21 -4.70 -1.92
N MET A 91 15.11 -5.35 -3.09
CA MET A 91 14.33 -6.57 -3.27
C MET A 91 14.82 -7.72 -2.39
N THR A 92 16.13 -7.87 -2.26
CA THR A 92 16.74 -8.88 -1.37
C THR A 92 16.36 -8.60 0.08
N LEU A 93 16.45 -7.35 0.53
CA LEU A 93 16.08 -6.98 1.89
C LEU A 93 14.58 -7.22 2.16
N ALA A 94 13.69 -6.77 1.27
CA ALA A 94 12.25 -6.95 1.41
C ALA A 94 11.85 -8.45 1.45
N THR A 95 12.50 -9.26 0.61
CA THR A 95 12.26 -10.71 0.55
C THR A 95 12.83 -11.42 1.79
N SER A 96 14.04 -11.10 2.22
CA SER A 96 14.65 -11.68 3.44
C SER A 96 13.86 -11.32 4.70
N ALA A 97 13.25 -10.14 4.75
CA ALA A 97 12.32 -9.74 5.81
C ALA A 97 10.95 -10.45 5.71
N GLY A 98 10.71 -11.25 4.66
CA GLY A 98 9.50 -12.04 4.49
C GLY A 98 8.25 -11.25 4.12
N LEU A 99 8.38 -10.02 3.63
CA LEU A 99 7.25 -9.12 3.35
C LEU A 99 6.34 -9.61 2.22
N HIS A 100 6.81 -10.56 1.40
CA HIS A 100 6.07 -11.17 0.28
C HIS A 100 5.35 -12.48 0.63
N GLY A 101 5.71 -13.18 1.71
CA GLY A 101 5.22 -14.56 1.87
C GLY A 101 5.10 -15.09 3.29
N THR A 102 5.75 -14.46 4.29
CA THR A 102 5.78 -14.97 5.68
C THR A 102 4.39 -15.29 6.25
N PRO A 103 3.30 -14.50 6.05
CA PRO A 103 1.99 -14.83 6.60
C PRO A 103 1.42 -16.17 6.14
N TRP A 104 1.87 -16.70 5.03
CA TRP A 104 1.39 -17.97 4.47
C TRP A 104 2.16 -19.20 4.94
N ALA A 105 3.33 -19.01 5.54
CA ALA A 105 4.23 -20.07 6.03
C ALA A 105 4.48 -20.03 7.54
N CYS A 106 4.17 -18.93 8.21
CA CYS A 106 4.47 -18.72 9.63
C CYS A 106 3.31 -19.19 10.52
N ALA A 107 3.66 -19.88 11.61
CA ALA A 107 2.70 -20.30 12.66
C ALA A 107 2.47 -19.22 13.74
N SER A 108 2.91 -17.97 13.53
CA SER A 108 2.66 -16.84 14.45
C SER A 108 1.15 -16.59 14.61
N ALA A 109 0.75 -16.05 15.76
CA ALA A 109 -0.64 -15.70 16.03
C ALA A 109 -1.14 -14.46 15.24
N SER A 110 -0.22 -13.63 14.72
CA SER A 110 -0.56 -12.37 14.03
C SER A 110 0.41 -12.10 12.85
N PRO A 111 0.55 -13.04 11.90
CA PRO A 111 1.55 -12.92 10.83
C PRO A 111 1.22 -11.81 9.83
N HIS A 112 -0.06 -11.53 9.58
CA HIS A 112 -0.47 -10.44 8.69
C HIS A 112 -0.24 -9.06 9.31
N VAL A 113 -0.49 -8.89 10.61
CA VAL A 113 -0.18 -7.64 11.33
C VAL A 113 1.33 -7.41 11.41
N GLN A 114 2.13 -8.45 11.68
CA GLN A 114 3.60 -8.36 11.66
C GLN A 114 4.11 -7.92 10.29
N ARG A 115 3.66 -8.58 9.24
CA ARG A 115 3.99 -8.24 7.85
C ARG A 115 3.56 -6.81 7.51
N ALA A 116 2.36 -6.39 7.93
CA ALA A 116 1.85 -5.04 7.69
C ALA A 116 2.74 -3.96 8.31
N ALA A 117 3.19 -4.17 9.54
CA ALA A 117 4.14 -3.27 10.20
C ALA A 117 5.48 -3.20 9.44
N GLY A 118 6.03 -4.34 9.05
CA GLY A 118 7.26 -4.39 8.25
C GLY A 118 7.11 -3.71 6.88
N PHE A 119 5.96 -3.87 6.22
CA PHE A 119 5.63 -3.21 4.96
C PHE A 119 5.57 -1.68 5.12
N MET A 120 4.94 -1.18 6.19
CA MET A 120 4.91 0.25 6.49
C MET A 120 6.31 0.82 6.72
N LEU A 121 7.14 0.14 7.52
CA LEU A 121 8.54 0.55 7.75
C LEU A 121 9.34 0.58 6.46
N PHE A 122 9.20 -0.44 5.62
CA PHE A 122 9.91 -0.48 4.33
C PHE A 122 9.46 0.65 3.39
N THR A 123 8.17 0.98 3.41
CA THR A 123 7.63 2.09 2.62
C THR A 123 8.22 3.45 3.02
N GLU A 124 8.57 3.64 4.29
CA GLU A 124 9.27 4.85 4.75
C GLU A 124 10.61 5.05 4.02
N LEU A 125 11.27 3.97 3.64
CA LEU A 125 12.50 4.02 2.86
C LEU A 125 12.24 4.12 1.35
N GLU A 126 11.51 3.12 0.76
CA GLU A 126 11.32 3.01 -0.68
C GLU A 126 10.10 2.14 -1.03
N PRO A 127 9.02 2.74 -1.59
CA PRO A 127 7.77 2.01 -1.89
C PRO A 127 7.77 1.26 -3.21
N SER A 128 8.61 1.62 -4.20
CA SER A 128 8.50 1.10 -5.57
C SER A 128 8.77 -0.41 -5.63
N VAL A 129 9.78 -0.91 -4.90
CA VAL A 129 10.11 -2.35 -4.85
C VAL A 129 9.04 -3.17 -4.16
N LEU A 130 8.16 -2.52 -3.39
CA LEU A 130 7.06 -3.20 -2.70
C LEU A 130 5.91 -3.58 -3.64
N CYS A 131 5.88 -3.12 -4.87
CA CYS A 131 4.87 -3.53 -5.85
C CYS A 131 4.93 -5.04 -6.15
N PRO A 132 6.05 -5.65 -6.61
CA PRO A 132 6.15 -7.10 -6.75
C PRO A 132 6.03 -7.85 -5.41
N ILE A 133 6.48 -7.28 -4.31
CA ILE A 133 6.33 -7.85 -2.96
C ILE A 133 4.84 -7.97 -2.58
N SER A 134 4.06 -6.91 -2.80
CA SER A 134 2.61 -6.89 -2.56
C SER A 134 1.87 -7.92 -3.41
N MET A 135 2.16 -7.98 -4.70
CA MET A 135 1.53 -8.94 -5.60
C MET A 135 1.89 -10.40 -5.24
N SER A 136 3.14 -10.67 -4.86
CA SER A 136 3.57 -12.00 -4.40
C SER A 136 2.89 -12.41 -3.10
N TYR A 137 2.69 -11.48 -2.17
CA TYR A 137 1.91 -11.71 -0.95
C TYR A 137 0.45 -12.02 -1.26
N ALA A 138 -0.16 -11.20 -2.11
CA ALA A 138 -1.60 -11.23 -2.36
C ALA A 138 -2.06 -12.42 -3.22
N VAL A 139 -1.16 -13.03 -4.00
CA VAL A 139 -1.52 -14.09 -4.96
C VAL A 139 -1.97 -15.40 -4.30
N THR A 140 -1.50 -15.70 -3.11
CA THR A 140 -1.66 -17.01 -2.48
C THR A 140 -3.12 -17.47 -2.34
N PRO A 141 -4.07 -16.66 -1.85
CA PRO A 141 -5.47 -17.09 -1.77
C PRO A 141 -6.07 -17.48 -3.12
N ALA A 142 -5.75 -16.71 -4.16
CA ALA A 142 -6.22 -17.00 -5.51
C ALA A 142 -5.56 -18.26 -6.09
N LEU A 143 -4.24 -18.41 -5.91
CA LEU A 143 -3.49 -19.52 -6.48
C LEU A 143 -3.85 -20.87 -5.86
N ARG A 144 -4.28 -20.90 -4.61
CA ARG A 144 -4.76 -22.12 -3.92
C ARG A 144 -5.93 -22.81 -4.64
N SER A 145 -6.66 -22.10 -5.49
CA SER A 145 -7.73 -22.68 -6.31
C SER A 145 -7.20 -23.60 -7.43
N ASN A 146 -5.90 -23.58 -7.72
CA ASN A 146 -5.22 -24.60 -8.52
C ASN A 146 -4.18 -25.31 -7.65
N ALA A 147 -4.58 -26.44 -7.06
CA ALA A 147 -3.78 -27.16 -6.07
C ALA A 147 -2.43 -27.64 -6.62
N ALA A 148 -2.37 -28.02 -7.89
CA ALA A 148 -1.15 -28.51 -8.53
C ALA A 148 -0.11 -27.40 -8.71
N ILE A 149 -0.51 -26.24 -9.21
CA ILE A 149 0.38 -25.07 -9.31
C ILE A 149 0.80 -24.62 -7.92
N TYR A 150 -0.14 -24.58 -6.96
CA TYR A 150 0.18 -24.14 -5.61
C TYR A 150 1.16 -25.09 -4.90
N ALA A 151 1.06 -26.40 -5.14
CA ALA A 151 2.01 -27.38 -4.59
C ALA A 151 3.45 -27.11 -5.06
N ASP A 152 3.62 -26.74 -6.32
CA ASP A 152 4.93 -26.46 -6.92
C ASP A 152 5.46 -25.05 -6.54
N TRP A 153 4.60 -24.04 -6.54
CA TRP A 153 4.97 -22.62 -6.40
C TRP A 153 4.91 -22.10 -4.96
N GLY A 154 3.97 -22.58 -4.16
CA GLY A 154 3.70 -22.08 -2.81
C GLY A 154 4.93 -22.07 -1.89
N PRO A 155 5.73 -23.16 -1.79
CA PRO A 155 6.94 -23.18 -0.96
C PRO A 155 7.98 -22.14 -1.39
N LYS A 156 8.06 -21.83 -2.70
CA LYS A 156 9.00 -20.85 -3.25
C LYS A 156 8.49 -19.40 -3.16
N LEU A 157 7.17 -19.20 -3.18
CA LEU A 157 6.53 -17.89 -2.93
C LEU A 157 6.64 -17.47 -1.46
N THR A 158 6.92 -18.39 -0.55
CA THR A 158 7.15 -18.10 0.87
C THR A 158 8.63 -18.14 1.28
N SER A 159 9.52 -18.47 0.35
CA SER A 159 10.97 -18.49 0.56
C SER A 159 11.51 -17.08 0.79
N ARG A 160 12.39 -16.92 1.76
CA ARG A 160 13.06 -15.62 2.04
C ARG A 160 14.29 -15.37 1.14
N ALA A 161 14.40 -16.09 0.03
CA ALA A 161 15.47 -15.92 -0.95
C ALA A 161 14.98 -15.21 -2.21
N TYR A 162 15.70 -14.18 -2.65
CA TYR A 162 15.44 -13.45 -3.89
C TYR A 162 16.39 -13.91 -5.00
N ASP A 163 15.83 -14.20 -6.17
CA ASP A 163 16.59 -14.53 -7.37
C ASP A 163 16.01 -13.78 -8.58
N SER A 164 16.76 -12.83 -9.12
CA SER A 164 16.36 -12.00 -10.26
C SER A 164 16.53 -12.69 -11.61
N ALA A 165 17.17 -13.86 -11.68
CA ALA A 165 17.45 -14.53 -12.94
C ALA A 165 16.17 -15.03 -13.61
N LEU A 166 16.06 -14.83 -14.94
CA LEU A 166 14.99 -15.36 -15.77
C LEU A 166 15.30 -16.83 -16.13
N LYS A 167 14.78 -17.74 -15.33
CA LYS A 167 14.95 -19.20 -15.49
C LYS A 167 13.72 -19.96 -15.01
N VAL A 168 13.66 -21.25 -15.32
CA VAL A 168 12.52 -22.08 -14.94
C VAL A 168 12.35 -22.11 -13.42
N TRP A 169 11.10 -22.07 -12.96
CA TRP A 169 10.73 -21.96 -11.54
C TRP A 169 11.40 -22.98 -10.63
N ARG A 170 11.61 -24.21 -11.12
CA ARG A 170 12.19 -25.31 -10.32
C ARG A 170 13.64 -25.03 -9.89
N ASP A 171 14.38 -24.25 -10.68
CA ASP A 171 15.80 -23.94 -10.47
C ASP A 171 16.01 -22.64 -9.68
N LYS A 172 14.93 -22.01 -9.18
CA LYS A 172 14.99 -20.82 -8.36
C LYS A 172 14.73 -21.13 -6.89
N PRO A 173 15.45 -20.51 -5.96
CA PRO A 173 15.21 -20.67 -4.52
C PRO A 173 13.97 -19.93 -4.03
N GLY A 174 13.55 -18.88 -4.71
CA GLY A 174 12.38 -18.05 -4.42
C GLY A 174 11.77 -17.47 -5.70
N LEU A 175 10.49 -17.16 -5.64
CA LEU A 175 9.69 -16.73 -6.78
C LEU A 175 8.90 -15.46 -6.46
N THR A 176 8.63 -14.68 -7.50
CA THR A 176 7.78 -13.49 -7.46
C THR A 176 6.59 -13.62 -8.38
N MET A 177 5.48 -12.99 -8.00
CA MET A 177 4.25 -12.97 -8.79
C MET A 177 3.82 -11.54 -9.12
N GLY A 178 3.18 -11.41 -10.27
CA GLY A 178 2.50 -10.19 -10.67
C GLY A 178 1.04 -10.44 -11.03
N MET A 179 0.35 -9.40 -11.48
CA MET A 179 -0.99 -9.52 -12.06
C MET A 179 -1.20 -8.53 -13.20
N GLY A 180 -2.07 -8.91 -14.17
CA GLY A 180 -2.46 -8.08 -15.29
C GLY A 180 -3.96 -8.14 -15.53
N MET A 181 -4.68 -7.05 -15.18
CA MET A 181 -6.12 -6.94 -15.39
C MET A 181 -6.48 -5.90 -16.43
N THR A 182 -5.88 -4.72 -16.35
CA THR A 182 -6.21 -3.53 -17.13
C THR A 182 -5.80 -3.69 -18.59
N GLU A 183 -6.72 -3.42 -19.51
CA GLU A 183 -6.49 -3.30 -20.95
C GLU A 183 -6.60 -1.83 -21.41
N LYS A 184 -6.31 -1.54 -22.69
CA LYS A 184 -6.31 -0.16 -23.22
C LYS A 184 -7.64 0.54 -23.04
N GLN A 185 -8.77 -0.17 -23.10
CA GLN A 185 -10.13 0.37 -22.93
C GLN A 185 -10.50 0.68 -21.46
N GLY A 186 -9.76 0.14 -20.47
CA GLY A 186 -9.99 0.45 -19.05
C GLY A 186 -9.64 -0.68 -18.09
N GLY A 187 -9.66 -0.36 -16.79
CA GLY A 187 -9.33 -1.29 -15.71
C GLY A 187 -10.46 -1.43 -14.66
N SER A 188 -11.40 -0.50 -14.59
CA SER A 188 -12.52 -0.58 -13.64
C SER A 188 -13.60 -1.55 -14.11
N ASP A 189 -13.91 -1.55 -15.41
CA ASP A 189 -14.82 -2.52 -16.04
C ASP A 189 -14.03 -3.63 -16.75
N VAL A 190 -13.45 -4.53 -15.96
CA VAL A 190 -12.68 -5.65 -16.49
C VAL A 190 -13.51 -6.67 -17.28
N ARG A 191 -14.84 -6.64 -17.17
CA ARG A 191 -15.72 -7.51 -17.95
C ARG A 191 -15.67 -7.18 -19.44
N ALA A 192 -15.32 -5.94 -19.78
CA ALA A 192 -15.10 -5.46 -21.15
C ALA A 192 -13.74 -5.87 -21.73
N ASN A 193 -12.93 -6.65 -21.02
CA ASN A 193 -11.65 -7.14 -21.53
C ASN A 193 -11.82 -7.95 -22.81
N THR A 194 -10.90 -7.76 -23.76
CA THR A 194 -10.90 -8.38 -25.10
C THR A 194 -9.82 -9.44 -25.27
N THR A 195 -8.86 -9.56 -24.36
CA THR A 195 -7.89 -10.66 -24.34
C THR A 195 -8.62 -11.99 -24.28
N ARG A 196 -8.24 -12.95 -25.15
CA ARG A 196 -8.90 -14.25 -25.31
C ARG A 196 -7.98 -15.37 -24.87
N ALA A 197 -8.56 -16.46 -24.38
CA ALA A 197 -7.89 -17.70 -24.04
C ALA A 197 -8.57 -18.87 -24.77
N GLU A 198 -7.80 -19.62 -25.56
CA GLU A 198 -8.25 -20.77 -26.31
C GLU A 198 -7.65 -22.05 -25.71
N PRO A 199 -8.44 -23.13 -25.48
CA PRO A 199 -7.93 -24.34 -24.86
C PRO A 199 -6.95 -25.04 -25.82
N VAL A 200 -5.79 -25.45 -25.32
CA VAL A 200 -4.75 -26.13 -26.08
C VAL A 200 -4.35 -27.49 -25.50
N GLY A 201 -4.96 -27.91 -24.40
CA GLY A 201 -4.73 -29.22 -23.81
C GLY A 201 -4.82 -29.24 -22.31
N ARG A 202 -4.22 -30.26 -21.70
CA ARG A 202 -4.17 -30.47 -20.27
C ARG A 202 -2.86 -31.18 -19.88
N ASP A 203 -2.28 -30.78 -18.76
CA ASP A 203 -1.10 -31.41 -18.19
C ASP A 203 -1.21 -31.51 -16.66
N SER A 204 -0.06 -31.69 -15.96
CA SER A 204 -0.01 -31.80 -14.48
C SER A 204 -0.55 -30.58 -13.75
N TRP A 205 -0.52 -29.40 -14.34
CA TRP A 205 -1.06 -28.15 -13.77
C TRP A 205 -2.55 -27.93 -14.13
N GLY A 206 -3.16 -28.82 -14.89
CA GLY A 206 -4.57 -28.76 -15.27
C GLY A 206 -4.82 -28.30 -16.69
N ALA A 207 -5.95 -27.62 -16.92
CA ALA A 207 -6.34 -27.15 -18.25
C ALA A 207 -5.43 -25.99 -18.71
N ARG A 208 -4.81 -26.19 -19.89
CA ARG A 208 -3.88 -25.24 -20.50
C ARG A 208 -4.54 -24.52 -21.67
N TYR A 209 -4.27 -23.23 -21.77
CA TYR A 209 -4.81 -22.32 -22.76
C TYR A 209 -3.69 -21.54 -23.47
N ALA A 210 -3.95 -21.09 -24.69
CA ALA A 210 -3.17 -20.11 -25.42
C ALA A 210 -3.86 -18.73 -25.29
N ILE A 211 -3.17 -17.77 -24.73
CA ILE A 211 -3.70 -16.41 -24.52
C ILE A 211 -3.24 -15.49 -25.65
N THR A 212 -4.19 -14.78 -26.26
CA THR A 212 -3.95 -13.76 -27.29
C THR A 212 -4.64 -12.46 -26.91
N GLY A 213 -3.89 -11.36 -26.87
CA GLY A 213 -4.39 -10.04 -26.50
C GLY A 213 -3.32 -9.17 -25.87
N HIS A 214 -3.71 -8.32 -24.92
CA HIS A 214 -2.79 -7.34 -24.34
C HIS A 214 -3.15 -6.97 -22.90
N LYS A 215 -2.17 -6.41 -22.17
CA LYS A 215 -2.40 -5.66 -20.93
C LYS A 215 -1.74 -4.29 -21.00
N TRP A 216 -2.47 -3.27 -20.55
CA TRP A 216 -2.06 -1.86 -20.59
C TRP A 216 -1.20 -1.43 -19.41
N PHE A 217 -1.39 -2.10 -18.26
CA PHE A 217 -0.55 -2.00 -17.08
C PHE A 217 -0.26 -3.41 -16.55
N LEU A 218 0.97 -3.86 -16.76
CA LEU A 218 1.51 -5.06 -16.16
C LEU A 218 2.77 -4.64 -15.41
N SER A 219 2.64 -4.49 -14.09
CA SER A 219 3.73 -4.06 -13.22
C SER A 219 4.66 -5.22 -12.91
N ALA A 220 5.93 -4.88 -12.64
CA ALA A 220 6.99 -5.83 -12.37
C ALA A 220 7.08 -6.94 -13.44
N PRO A 221 7.30 -6.61 -14.73
CA PRO A 221 7.23 -7.55 -15.84
C PRO A 221 8.30 -8.65 -15.77
N MET A 222 9.29 -8.53 -14.87
CA MET A 222 10.30 -9.56 -14.58
C MET A 222 9.90 -10.52 -13.47
N SER A 223 8.68 -10.42 -12.92
CA SER A 223 8.12 -11.45 -12.04
C SER A 223 8.08 -12.81 -12.74
N ASP A 224 8.21 -13.89 -11.96
CA ASP A 224 8.30 -15.24 -12.51
C ASP A 224 7.00 -15.73 -13.16
N ALA A 225 5.85 -15.27 -12.66
CA ALA A 225 4.54 -15.52 -13.27
C ALA A 225 3.55 -14.39 -12.92
N PHE A 226 2.39 -14.44 -13.59
CA PHE A 226 1.30 -13.47 -13.44
C PHE A 226 -0.04 -14.17 -13.33
N LEU A 227 -0.98 -13.59 -12.54
CA LEU A 227 -2.40 -13.84 -12.72
C LEU A 227 -2.94 -12.83 -13.75
N VAL A 228 -3.59 -13.35 -14.78
CA VAL A 228 -4.18 -12.53 -15.85
C VAL A 228 -5.64 -12.92 -16.11
N LEU A 229 -6.45 -11.95 -16.54
CA LEU A 229 -7.82 -12.19 -16.99
C LEU A 229 -7.88 -12.28 -18.50
N ALA A 230 -8.61 -13.29 -19.00
CA ALA A 230 -8.91 -13.48 -20.42
C ALA A 230 -10.30 -14.09 -20.62
N GLN A 231 -10.93 -13.79 -21.76
CA GLN A 231 -12.23 -14.32 -22.16
C GLN A 231 -12.06 -15.75 -22.69
N THR A 232 -12.92 -16.64 -22.23
CA THR A 232 -13.14 -18.00 -22.76
C THR A 232 -14.55 -18.13 -23.30
N GLN A 233 -14.93 -19.30 -23.80
CA GLN A 233 -16.34 -19.59 -24.13
C GLN A 233 -17.27 -19.52 -22.91
N GLY A 234 -16.75 -19.86 -21.71
CA GLY A 234 -17.50 -19.79 -20.45
C GLY A 234 -17.51 -18.39 -19.82
N GLY A 235 -16.83 -17.41 -20.41
CA GLY A 235 -16.74 -16.04 -19.92
C GLY A 235 -15.35 -15.66 -19.38
N LEU A 236 -15.28 -14.50 -18.72
CA LEU A 236 -14.01 -13.97 -18.21
C LEU A 236 -13.44 -14.85 -17.09
N SER A 237 -12.25 -15.41 -17.32
CA SER A 237 -11.59 -16.42 -16.50
C SER A 237 -10.22 -15.93 -16.03
N CYS A 238 -9.70 -16.51 -14.94
CA CYS A 238 -8.41 -16.19 -14.36
C CYS A 238 -7.38 -17.25 -14.76
N PHE A 239 -6.19 -16.81 -15.15
CA PHE A 239 -5.12 -17.69 -15.64
C PHE A 239 -3.80 -17.39 -14.92
N PHE A 240 -3.07 -18.46 -14.63
CA PHE A 240 -1.67 -18.43 -14.22
C PHE A 240 -0.79 -18.47 -15.47
N LEU A 241 0.05 -17.44 -15.66
CA LEU A 241 0.90 -17.24 -16.84
C LEU A 241 2.36 -17.11 -16.39
N PRO A 242 3.19 -18.17 -16.48
CA PRO A 242 4.61 -18.10 -16.15
C PRO A 242 5.41 -17.43 -17.29
N ARG A 243 6.50 -16.74 -16.92
CA ARG A 243 7.44 -16.14 -17.86
C ARG A 243 8.28 -17.20 -18.58
N VAL A 244 8.71 -18.20 -17.84
CA VAL A 244 9.47 -19.34 -18.36
C VAL A 244 8.60 -20.58 -18.20
N LEU A 245 8.38 -21.29 -19.32
CA LEU A 245 7.56 -22.49 -19.36
C LEU A 245 8.25 -23.68 -18.65
N PRO A 246 7.51 -24.73 -18.28
CA PRO A 246 8.09 -25.91 -17.62
C PRO A 246 9.22 -26.61 -18.40
N ASP A 247 9.26 -26.46 -19.72
CA ASP A 247 10.33 -26.98 -20.59
C ASP A 247 11.57 -26.08 -20.66
N GLY A 248 11.55 -24.91 -20.00
CA GLY A 248 12.64 -23.95 -19.98
C GLY A 248 12.57 -22.90 -21.10
N SER A 249 11.62 -22.98 -22.02
CA SER A 249 11.43 -21.98 -23.07
C SER A 249 10.77 -20.70 -22.53
N LEU A 250 11.04 -19.56 -23.14
CA LEU A 250 10.35 -18.31 -22.84
C LEU A 250 8.90 -18.36 -23.34
N ASN A 251 7.98 -17.92 -22.49
CA ASN A 251 6.58 -17.80 -22.87
C ASN A 251 6.36 -16.62 -23.84
N ALA A 252 5.34 -16.70 -24.68
CA ALA A 252 5.03 -15.71 -25.71
C ALA A 252 4.35 -14.44 -25.14
N MET A 253 4.98 -13.83 -24.13
CA MET A 253 4.63 -12.56 -23.54
C MET A 253 5.66 -11.50 -23.96
N GLN A 254 5.23 -10.53 -24.75
CA GLN A 254 6.08 -9.52 -25.34
C GLN A 254 5.91 -8.18 -24.65
N ILE A 255 6.99 -7.62 -24.11
CA ILE A 255 6.99 -6.29 -23.51
C ILE A 255 7.13 -5.24 -24.63
N GLN A 256 6.14 -4.35 -24.75
CA GLN A 256 6.12 -3.34 -25.81
C GLN A 256 6.88 -2.07 -25.40
N ARG A 257 6.69 -1.62 -24.19
CA ARG A 257 7.41 -0.49 -23.59
C ARG A 257 7.22 -0.44 -22.06
N LEU A 258 8.06 0.30 -21.39
CA LEU A 258 7.85 0.71 -19.99
C LEU A 258 7.11 2.05 -19.94
N LYS A 259 6.30 2.23 -18.90
CA LYS A 259 5.57 3.48 -18.63
C LYS A 259 6.52 4.50 -18.00
N ASP A 260 6.56 5.72 -18.54
CA ASP A 260 7.11 6.88 -17.83
C ASP A 260 6.06 7.39 -16.84
N LYS A 261 6.35 7.27 -15.55
CA LYS A 261 5.40 7.54 -14.46
C LYS A 261 5.83 8.74 -13.64
N LEU A 262 4.86 9.40 -12.99
CA LEU A 262 5.11 10.50 -12.07
C LEU A 262 6.00 10.07 -10.88
N GLY A 263 5.63 8.98 -10.22
CA GLY A 263 6.33 8.33 -9.12
C GLY A 263 6.49 6.85 -9.37
N ASN A 264 6.84 6.08 -8.33
CA ASN A 264 7.09 4.63 -8.43
C ASN A 264 8.18 4.31 -9.48
N LYS A 265 9.22 5.16 -9.51
CA LYS A 265 10.22 5.18 -10.60
C LYS A 265 11.09 3.93 -10.60
N ALA A 266 11.44 3.38 -9.43
CA ALA A 266 12.26 2.18 -9.34
C ALA A 266 11.51 0.91 -9.79
N ASN A 267 10.17 0.91 -9.82
CA ASN A 267 9.38 -0.20 -10.33
C ASN A 267 9.12 -0.05 -11.83
N ALA A 268 9.34 -1.12 -12.60
CA ALA A 268 8.92 -1.19 -13.99
C ALA A 268 7.40 -1.46 -14.07
N SER A 269 6.69 -0.68 -14.88
CA SER A 269 5.30 -0.96 -15.28
C SER A 269 5.26 -0.98 -16.80
N SER A 270 4.72 -2.04 -17.38
CA SER A 270 4.84 -2.30 -18.82
C SER A 270 3.50 -2.41 -19.52
N GLU A 271 3.54 -2.19 -20.83
CA GLU A 271 2.54 -2.66 -21.78
C GLU A 271 3.01 -3.98 -22.37
N VAL A 272 2.14 -4.98 -22.36
CA VAL A 272 2.46 -6.31 -22.89
C VAL A 272 1.44 -6.80 -23.88
N GLU A 273 1.89 -7.61 -24.82
CA GLU A 273 1.07 -8.36 -25.76
C GLU A 273 1.34 -9.85 -25.61
N PHE A 274 0.28 -10.63 -25.72
CA PHE A 274 0.31 -12.09 -25.68
C PHE A 274 0.03 -12.63 -27.08
N GLN A 275 0.92 -13.46 -27.59
CA GLN A 275 0.82 -14.06 -28.93
C GLN A 275 0.75 -15.58 -28.83
N GLY A 276 -0.36 -16.10 -28.31
CA GLY A 276 -0.51 -17.51 -27.98
C GLY A 276 0.25 -17.91 -26.72
N ALA A 277 0.39 -17.00 -25.75
CA ALA A 277 1.09 -17.28 -24.50
C ALA A 277 0.40 -18.40 -23.72
N HIS A 278 1.17 -19.40 -23.28
CA HIS A 278 0.63 -20.52 -22.51
C HIS A 278 0.31 -20.12 -21.09
N ALA A 279 -0.90 -20.47 -20.65
CA ALA A 279 -1.37 -20.22 -19.31
C ALA A 279 -2.29 -21.34 -18.81
N TRP A 280 -2.46 -21.45 -17.50
CA TRP A 280 -3.27 -22.48 -16.85
C TRP A 280 -4.42 -21.86 -16.10
N LEU A 281 -5.60 -22.46 -16.20
CA LEU A 281 -6.81 -21.99 -15.52
C LEU A 281 -6.63 -22.06 -14.01
N VAL A 282 -7.02 -20.97 -13.33
CA VAL A 282 -7.06 -20.85 -11.86
C VAL A 282 -8.50 -20.62 -11.44
N GLY A 283 -9.04 -21.55 -10.65
CA GLY A 283 -10.46 -21.59 -10.31
C GLY A 283 -11.33 -22.08 -11.48
N ASP A 284 -12.58 -21.64 -11.50
CA ASP A 284 -13.57 -22.07 -12.49
C ASP A 284 -13.62 -21.13 -13.70
N GLU A 285 -13.90 -21.68 -14.87
CA GLU A 285 -14.13 -20.91 -16.09
C GLU A 285 -15.34 -19.97 -15.93
N GLY A 286 -15.24 -18.73 -16.41
CA GLY A 286 -16.26 -17.69 -16.23
C GLY A 286 -16.28 -17.03 -14.85
N ARG A 287 -15.44 -17.48 -13.92
CA ARG A 287 -15.36 -16.95 -12.54
C ARG A 287 -14.10 -16.12 -12.27
N GLY A 288 -13.48 -15.58 -13.30
CA GLY A 288 -12.19 -14.87 -13.22
C GLY A 288 -12.21 -13.64 -12.29
N VAL A 289 -13.30 -12.85 -12.30
CA VAL A 289 -13.37 -11.65 -11.45
C VAL A 289 -13.39 -11.98 -9.95
N PRO A 290 -14.27 -12.84 -9.43
CA PRO A 290 -14.19 -13.25 -8.03
C PRO A 290 -12.84 -13.86 -7.65
N GLN A 291 -12.24 -14.63 -8.56
CA GLN A 291 -10.95 -15.29 -8.34
C GLN A 291 -9.81 -14.27 -8.15
N ILE A 292 -9.70 -13.28 -9.01
CA ILE A 292 -8.62 -12.29 -8.92
C ILE A 292 -8.88 -11.23 -7.83
N LEU A 293 -10.14 -10.99 -7.46
CA LEU A 293 -10.48 -10.08 -6.37
C LEU A 293 -10.07 -10.60 -4.99
N ALA A 294 -9.85 -11.91 -4.83
CA ALA A 294 -9.23 -12.45 -3.61
C ALA A 294 -7.84 -11.84 -3.40
N MET A 295 -7.07 -11.63 -4.49
CA MET A 295 -5.81 -10.89 -4.48
C MET A 295 -6.03 -9.39 -4.21
N GLY A 296 -7.06 -8.78 -4.81
CA GLY A 296 -7.32 -7.35 -4.75
C GLY A 296 -7.58 -6.80 -3.33
N SER A 297 -8.17 -7.59 -2.43
CA SER A 297 -8.38 -7.15 -1.04
C SER A 297 -7.07 -6.93 -0.29
N MET A 298 -6.06 -7.75 -0.56
CA MET A 298 -4.75 -7.66 0.08
C MET A 298 -3.90 -6.54 -0.50
N THR A 299 -3.93 -6.34 -1.82
CA THR A 299 -3.22 -5.21 -2.45
C THR A 299 -3.84 -3.87 -2.05
N ARG A 300 -5.13 -3.81 -1.75
CA ARG A 300 -5.80 -2.62 -1.18
C ARG A 300 -5.36 -2.31 0.24
N LEU A 301 -5.17 -3.33 1.08
CA LEU A 301 -4.51 -3.18 2.38
C LEU A 301 -3.13 -2.55 2.19
N ASP A 302 -2.34 -3.05 1.26
CA ASP A 302 -0.98 -2.54 0.99
C ASP A 302 -0.98 -1.09 0.48
N CYS A 303 -1.99 -0.66 -0.29
CA CYS A 303 -2.15 0.75 -0.63
C CYS A 303 -2.33 1.65 0.60
N ALA A 304 -3.13 1.21 1.57
CA ALA A 304 -3.35 1.94 2.83
C ALA A 304 -2.10 1.95 3.70
N LEU A 305 -1.42 0.81 3.84
CA LEU A 305 -0.15 0.67 4.58
C LEU A 305 0.94 1.53 3.95
N GLY A 306 1.11 1.45 2.62
CA GLY A 306 2.10 2.22 1.89
C GLY A 306 1.90 3.73 2.02
N THR A 307 0.65 4.21 1.88
CA THR A 307 0.36 5.62 2.08
C THR A 307 0.63 6.07 3.51
N SER A 308 0.25 5.26 4.51
CA SER A 308 0.50 5.56 5.93
C SER A 308 2.01 5.59 6.25
N GLY A 309 2.82 4.67 5.68
CA GLY A 309 4.28 4.69 5.82
C GLY A 309 4.91 5.94 5.19
N LEU A 310 4.46 6.33 3.99
CA LEU A 310 4.92 7.58 3.34
C LEU A 310 4.53 8.82 4.14
N MET A 311 3.32 8.87 4.74
CA MET A 311 2.92 9.95 5.64
C MET A 311 3.87 10.02 6.86
N ARG A 312 4.20 8.87 7.45
CA ARG A 312 5.12 8.82 8.58
C ARG A 312 6.49 9.37 8.20
N GLN A 313 7.06 8.97 7.07
CA GLN A 313 8.37 9.44 6.64
C GLN A 313 8.37 10.95 6.32
N ALA A 314 7.34 11.43 5.61
CA ALA A 314 7.19 12.87 5.34
C ALA A 314 7.12 13.69 6.64
N LEU A 315 6.34 13.23 7.62
CA LEU A 315 6.26 13.86 8.94
C LEU A 315 7.59 13.82 9.68
N SER A 316 8.29 12.67 9.67
CA SER A 316 9.59 12.51 10.32
C SER A 316 10.63 13.52 9.78
N ILE A 317 10.68 13.66 8.46
CA ILE A 317 11.57 14.63 7.80
C ILE A 317 11.17 16.07 8.15
N ALA A 318 9.87 16.40 8.12
CA ALA A 318 9.38 17.74 8.46
C ALA A 318 9.69 18.11 9.93
N LEU A 319 9.46 17.19 10.87
CA LEU A 319 9.77 17.37 12.29
C LEU A 319 11.27 17.54 12.53
N HIS A 320 12.09 16.68 11.91
CA HIS A 320 13.54 16.74 12.01
C HIS A 320 14.08 18.08 11.48
N HIS A 321 13.67 18.46 10.27
CA HIS A 321 14.08 19.72 9.64
C HIS A 321 13.70 20.94 10.48
N THR A 322 12.45 21.03 10.92
CA THR A 322 11.93 22.18 11.65
C THR A 322 12.48 22.26 13.08
N SER A 323 12.94 21.15 13.66
CA SER A 323 13.57 21.12 14.99
C SER A 323 14.99 21.72 14.98
N GLN A 324 15.66 21.78 13.83
CA GLN A 324 17.03 22.29 13.70
C GLN A 324 17.07 23.66 13.03
N ARG A 325 16.31 23.86 11.96
CA ARG A 325 16.30 25.10 11.19
C ARG A 325 15.69 26.27 11.98
N LYS A 326 16.32 27.43 11.89
CA LYS A 326 15.89 28.66 12.55
C LYS A 326 15.45 29.72 11.53
N ALA A 327 14.42 30.48 11.90
CA ALA A 327 14.01 31.71 11.22
C ALA A 327 13.43 32.69 12.26
N PHE A 328 13.59 33.98 12.04
CA PHE A 328 13.10 35.02 12.98
C PHE A 328 13.54 34.80 14.42
N GLY A 329 14.79 34.32 14.60
CA GLY A 329 15.40 34.13 15.92
C GLY A 329 14.97 32.88 16.69
N LYS A 330 14.08 32.03 16.13
CA LYS A 330 13.56 30.80 16.76
C LYS A 330 13.67 29.61 15.82
N ARG A 331 13.70 28.38 16.36
CA ARG A 331 13.53 27.17 15.54
C ARG A 331 12.16 27.20 14.88
N LEU A 332 12.04 26.61 13.69
CA LEU A 332 10.76 26.58 12.98
C LEU A 332 9.69 25.85 13.79
N ILE A 333 10.04 24.74 14.44
CA ILE A 333 9.14 23.97 15.30
C ILE A 333 8.58 24.77 16.50
N ASP A 334 9.26 25.84 16.93
CA ASP A 334 8.83 26.72 18.03
C ASP A 334 7.93 27.88 17.54
N GLN A 335 7.75 28.05 16.23
CA GLN A 335 6.86 29.05 15.65
C GLN A 335 5.40 28.60 15.79
N PRO A 336 4.47 29.45 16.27
CA PRO A 336 3.09 29.03 16.55
C PRO A 336 2.37 28.41 15.34
N LEU A 337 2.48 28.99 14.16
CA LEU A 337 1.86 28.46 12.93
C LEU A 337 2.45 27.12 12.55
N MET A 338 3.77 26.98 12.55
CA MET A 338 4.45 25.72 12.23
C MET A 338 4.07 24.61 13.22
N ARG A 339 3.95 24.93 14.51
CA ARG A 339 3.48 23.98 15.54
C ARG A 339 2.08 23.46 15.24
N ASN A 340 1.18 24.32 14.78
CA ASN A 340 -0.17 23.92 14.42
C ASN A 340 -0.15 22.96 13.21
N VAL A 341 0.61 23.29 12.16
CA VAL A 341 0.78 22.42 10.98
C VAL A 341 1.35 21.06 11.37
N LEU A 342 2.46 21.03 12.12
CA LEU A 342 3.12 19.76 12.50
C LEU A 342 2.24 18.89 13.38
N ALA A 343 1.50 19.47 14.31
CA ALA A 343 0.56 18.72 15.14
C ALA A 343 -0.61 18.16 14.33
N ASP A 344 -1.14 18.92 13.38
CA ASP A 344 -2.24 18.48 12.52
C ASP A 344 -1.80 17.33 11.59
N LEU A 345 -0.60 17.43 11.02
CA LEU A 345 0.02 16.32 10.28
C LEU A 345 0.23 15.08 11.18
N ALA A 346 0.66 15.27 12.44
CA ALA A 346 0.85 14.16 13.36
C ALA A 346 -0.47 13.42 13.67
N LEU A 347 -1.58 14.16 13.90
CA LEU A 347 -2.90 13.56 14.08
C LEU A 347 -3.32 12.71 12.88
N GLU A 348 -3.15 13.22 11.67
CA GLU A 348 -3.52 12.53 10.43
C GLU A 348 -2.69 11.25 10.23
N SER A 349 -1.37 11.32 10.42
CA SER A 349 -0.45 10.17 10.28
C SER A 349 -0.74 9.07 11.31
N GLU A 350 -0.99 9.42 12.57
CA GLU A 350 -1.30 8.45 13.62
C GLU A 350 -2.65 7.77 13.37
N ALA A 351 -3.67 8.52 12.97
CA ALA A 351 -4.98 8.00 12.63
C ALA A 351 -4.94 7.04 11.42
N ALA A 352 -4.13 7.36 10.39
CA ALA A 352 -3.91 6.49 9.25
C ALA A 352 -3.23 5.17 9.66
N THR A 353 -2.20 5.24 10.51
CA THR A 353 -1.49 4.08 11.06
C THR A 353 -2.44 3.16 11.84
N ALA A 354 -3.25 3.73 12.74
CA ALA A 354 -4.20 2.97 13.55
C ALA A 354 -5.22 2.23 12.68
N LEU A 355 -5.80 2.90 11.66
CA LEU A 355 -6.78 2.30 10.76
C LEU A 355 -6.16 1.21 9.87
N ALA A 356 -4.95 1.43 9.34
CA ALA A 356 -4.28 0.46 8.47
C ALA A 356 -3.92 -0.83 9.23
N LEU A 357 -3.41 -0.74 10.46
CA LEU A 357 -3.10 -1.91 11.31
C LEU A 357 -4.38 -2.63 11.79
N ARG A 358 -5.47 -1.87 12.07
CA ARG A 358 -6.76 -2.48 12.40
C ARG A 358 -7.31 -3.31 11.22
N LEU A 359 -7.16 -2.81 10.00
CA LEU A 359 -7.51 -3.59 8.81
C LEU A 359 -6.64 -4.85 8.70
N ALA A 360 -5.33 -4.75 8.92
CA ALA A 360 -4.43 -5.91 8.84
C ALA A 360 -4.83 -7.03 9.81
N ARG A 361 -5.33 -6.73 11.02
CA ARG A 361 -5.83 -7.71 11.99
C ARG A 361 -6.95 -8.58 11.42
N THR A 362 -7.80 -8.04 10.57
CA THR A 362 -8.92 -8.81 10.00
C THR A 362 -8.45 -10.00 9.16
N PHE A 363 -7.25 -9.93 8.57
CA PHE A 363 -6.68 -11.04 7.80
C PHE A 363 -6.12 -12.15 8.70
N ASP A 364 -5.62 -11.80 9.90
CA ASP A 364 -5.19 -12.80 10.90
C ASP A 364 -6.37 -13.55 11.51
N GLN A 365 -7.54 -12.92 11.56
CA GLN A 365 -8.74 -13.44 12.19
C GLN A 365 -9.88 -13.67 11.17
N ALA A 366 -9.54 -14.04 9.94
CA ALA A 366 -10.49 -14.13 8.82
C ALA A 366 -11.63 -15.15 9.02
N THR A 367 -11.51 -16.09 9.97
CA THR A 367 -12.55 -17.08 10.33
C THR A 367 -13.53 -16.55 11.37
N ASP A 368 -13.22 -15.46 12.06
CA ASP A 368 -14.15 -14.79 12.97
C ASP A 368 -15.17 -13.97 12.17
N ALA A 369 -16.46 -14.11 12.52
CA ALA A 369 -17.55 -13.49 11.76
C ALA A 369 -17.53 -11.95 11.84
N HIS A 370 -17.18 -11.39 13.02
CA HIS A 370 -17.02 -9.95 13.20
C HIS A 370 -15.86 -9.42 12.37
N GLU A 371 -14.69 -10.06 12.42
CA GLU A 371 -13.50 -9.65 11.68
C GLU A 371 -13.71 -9.80 10.15
N ALA A 372 -14.42 -10.83 9.71
CA ALA A 372 -14.79 -10.97 8.30
C ALA A 372 -15.74 -9.85 7.82
N ALA A 373 -16.70 -9.42 8.65
CA ALA A 373 -17.56 -8.27 8.37
C ALA A 373 -16.74 -6.96 8.35
N MET A 374 -15.87 -6.77 9.34
CA MET A 374 -14.97 -5.62 9.40
C MET A 374 -13.99 -5.59 8.21
N ALA A 375 -13.46 -6.72 7.74
CA ALA A 375 -12.61 -6.77 6.54
C ALA A 375 -13.31 -6.19 5.31
N ARG A 376 -14.58 -6.59 5.08
CA ARG A 376 -15.39 -6.07 3.96
C ARG A 376 -15.65 -4.58 4.04
N LEU A 377 -15.81 -4.05 5.27
CA LEU A 377 -16.07 -2.63 5.51
C LEU A 377 -14.78 -1.79 5.49
N LEU A 378 -13.75 -2.23 6.22
CA LEU A 378 -12.53 -1.47 6.41
C LEU A 378 -11.66 -1.41 5.14
N THR A 379 -11.63 -2.46 4.31
CA THR A 379 -10.82 -2.48 3.10
C THR A 379 -11.12 -1.28 2.18
N PRO A 380 -12.37 -1.03 1.75
CA PRO A 380 -12.66 0.12 0.90
C PRO A 380 -12.48 1.46 1.61
N ILE A 381 -12.87 1.60 2.89
CA ILE A 381 -12.78 2.89 3.57
C ILE A 381 -11.33 3.28 3.90
N ALA A 382 -10.48 2.34 4.34
CA ALA A 382 -9.08 2.61 4.62
C ALA A 382 -8.33 3.01 3.35
N LYS A 383 -8.49 2.22 2.27
CA LYS A 383 -7.91 2.52 0.97
C LYS A 383 -8.42 3.86 0.42
N PHE A 384 -9.73 4.12 0.51
CA PHE A 384 -10.31 5.39 0.08
C PHE A 384 -9.71 6.57 0.87
N TRP A 385 -9.85 6.53 2.18
CA TRP A 385 -9.56 7.69 3.02
C TRP A 385 -8.07 7.96 3.14
N ILE A 386 -7.28 6.99 3.55
CA ILE A 386 -5.84 7.17 3.76
C ILE A 386 -5.15 7.61 2.46
N CYS A 387 -5.44 6.92 1.33
CA CYS A 387 -4.77 7.26 0.07
C CYS A 387 -5.22 8.62 -0.50
N LYS A 388 -6.47 9.04 -0.25
CA LYS A 388 -6.93 10.38 -0.64
C LYS A 388 -6.23 11.49 0.14
N ARG A 389 -5.93 11.26 1.41
CA ARG A 389 -5.25 12.24 2.25
C ARG A 389 -3.77 12.36 1.95
N GLY A 390 -3.14 11.31 1.40
CA GLY A 390 -1.69 11.23 1.21
C GLY A 390 -1.08 12.38 0.41
N SER A 391 -1.67 12.75 -0.72
CA SER A 391 -1.11 13.80 -1.60
C SER A 391 -1.09 15.18 -0.93
N HIS A 392 -2.19 15.58 -0.29
CA HIS A 392 -2.27 16.85 0.46
C HIS A 392 -1.33 16.84 1.65
N PHE A 393 -1.23 15.71 2.34
CA PHE A 393 -0.30 15.53 3.46
C PHE A 393 1.16 15.73 3.03
N ALA A 394 1.58 15.08 1.93
CA ALA A 394 2.94 15.18 1.44
C ALA A 394 3.28 16.59 0.95
N GLN A 395 2.33 17.30 0.35
CA GLN A 395 2.49 18.69 -0.04
C GLN A 395 2.75 19.57 1.16
N GLU A 396 1.92 19.50 2.19
CA GLU A 396 2.08 20.31 3.42
C GLU A 396 3.39 20.00 4.14
N ALA A 397 3.73 18.70 4.26
CA ALA A 397 5.01 18.31 4.85
C ALA A 397 6.22 18.83 4.04
N MET A 398 6.12 18.88 2.71
CA MET A 398 7.13 19.47 1.84
C MET A 398 7.27 20.98 2.09
N GLU A 399 6.17 21.71 2.25
CA GLU A 399 6.17 23.14 2.55
C GLU A 399 6.88 23.47 3.87
N CYS A 400 6.84 22.56 4.86
CA CYS A 400 7.58 22.72 6.11
C CYS A 400 9.11 22.86 5.92
N LEU A 401 9.65 22.36 4.81
CA LEU A 401 11.08 22.47 4.47
C LEU A 401 11.39 23.70 3.59
N GLY A 402 10.37 24.41 3.13
CA GLY A 402 10.51 25.50 2.15
C GLY A 402 11.11 24.99 0.82
N GLY A 403 11.97 25.78 0.18
CA GLY A 403 12.61 25.40 -1.08
C GLY A 403 13.38 24.09 -1.03
N ASN A 404 13.96 23.75 0.12
CA ASN A 404 14.70 22.49 0.33
C ASN A 404 13.77 21.24 0.23
N GLY A 405 12.48 21.39 0.48
CA GLY A 405 11.51 20.30 0.28
C GLY A 405 11.19 20.01 -1.18
N TYR A 406 11.36 21.00 -2.04
CA TYR A 406 10.98 20.92 -3.47
C TYR A 406 12.13 20.47 -4.37
N VAL A 407 13.39 20.69 -3.96
CA VAL A 407 14.59 20.39 -4.75
C VAL A 407 15.01 18.94 -4.54
N GLU A 408 15.32 18.23 -5.61
CA GLU A 408 15.74 16.81 -5.55
C GLU A 408 17.25 16.58 -5.52
N GLU A 409 18.05 17.43 -6.16
CA GLU A 409 19.52 17.34 -6.20
C GLU A 409 20.04 15.90 -6.41
N GLY A 410 19.76 15.34 -7.58
CA GLY A 410 20.17 13.97 -7.90
C GLY A 410 19.47 12.87 -7.04
N GLY A 411 18.29 13.18 -6.51
CA GLY A 411 17.49 12.27 -5.70
C GLY A 411 17.78 12.31 -4.21
N GLU A 412 18.63 13.21 -3.72
CA GLU A 412 18.85 13.40 -2.29
C GLU A 412 17.66 14.06 -1.58
N GLY A 413 16.87 14.85 -2.31
CA GLY A 413 15.63 15.47 -1.82
C GLY A 413 14.47 14.48 -1.73
N ILE A 414 14.37 13.75 -0.62
CA ILE A 414 13.40 12.66 -0.42
C ILE A 414 11.93 13.14 -0.50
N MET A 415 11.62 14.36 -0.04
CA MET A 415 10.25 14.89 -0.01
C MET A 415 9.61 14.97 -1.39
N ALA A 416 10.35 15.38 -2.42
CA ALA A 416 9.85 15.41 -3.80
C ALA A 416 9.51 13.99 -4.30
N ARG A 417 10.30 12.97 -3.95
CA ARG A 417 10.02 11.56 -4.26
C ARG A 417 8.75 11.08 -3.56
N ILE A 418 8.60 11.37 -2.26
CA ILE A 418 7.39 11.03 -1.48
C ILE A 418 6.14 11.67 -2.11
N TYR A 419 6.19 12.95 -2.43
CA TYR A 419 5.07 13.66 -3.04
C TYR A 419 4.64 13.03 -4.38
N ARG A 420 5.60 12.71 -5.25
CA ARG A 420 5.30 12.07 -6.53
C ARG A 420 4.73 10.65 -6.39
N GLU A 421 5.09 9.93 -5.32
CA GLU A 421 4.60 8.58 -5.08
C GLU A 421 3.14 8.55 -4.60
N MET A 422 2.73 9.53 -3.78
CA MET A 422 1.44 9.54 -3.10
C MET A 422 0.22 9.32 -4.01
N PRO A 423 0.08 9.98 -5.18
CA PRO A 423 -1.12 9.88 -6.00
C PRO A 423 -1.44 8.46 -6.50
N VAL A 424 -0.42 7.62 -6.77
CA VAL A 424 -0.64 6.30 -7.35
C VAL A 424 -1.46 5.40 -6.43
N ASN A 425 -1.28 5.52 -5.12
CA ASN A 425 -2.00 4.72 -4.13
C ASN A 425 -3.52 4.99 -4.11
N SER A 426 -3.96 6.16 -4.55
CA SER A 426 -5.39 6.46 -4.71
C SER A 426 -5.96 6.02 -6.06
N ILE A 427 -5.12 5.58 -7.00
CA ILE A 427 -5.49 5.26 -8.39
C ILE A 427 -5.57 3.74 -8.61
N TRP A 428 -4.46 3.02 -8.42
CA TRP A 428 -4.39 1.58 -8.66
C TRP A 428 -5.25 0.79 -7.66
N GLU A 429 -5.54 -0.49 -7.95
CA GLU A 429 -6.35 -1.40 -7.10
C GLU A 429 -7.80 -0.92 -6.87
N GLY A 430 -8.28 -0.03 -7.72
CA GLY A 430 -9.58 0.62 -7.63
C GLY A 430 -9.48 2.05 -7.12
N ALA A 431 -9.85 3.00 -7.97
CA ALA A 431 -9.89 4.42 -7.63
C ALA A 431 -11.00 4.73 -6.60
N GLY A 432 -10.99 5.95 -6.09
CA GLY A 432 -11.88 6.36 -4.99
C GLY A 432 -13.37 6.09 -5.21
N ASN A 433 -13.88 6.21 -6.43
CA ASN A 433 -15.28 5.88 -6.73
C ASN A 433 -15.55 4.38 -6.57
N ILE A 434 -14.62 3.53 -7.04
CA ILE A 434 -14.75 2.07 -6.87
C ILE A 434 -14.76 1.69 -5.38
N MET A 435 -13.93 2.34 -4.57
CA MET A 435 -13.92 2.11 -3.12
C MET A 435 -15.24 2.55 -2.46
N ALA A 436 -15.81 3.68 -2.88
CA ALA A 436 -17.11 4.13 -2.37
C ALA A 436 -18.25 3.16 -2.75
N LEU A 437 -18.24 2.64 -3.99
CA LEU A 437 -19.19 1.61 -4.42
C LEU A 437 -19.01 0.29 -3.66
N ASP A 438 -17.77 -0.09 -3.35
CA ASP A 438 -17.51 -1.32 -2.57
C ASP A 438 -17.97 -1.17 -1.12
N LEU A 439 -17.91 0.03 -0.53
CA LEU A 439 -18.54 0.32 0.75
C LEU A 439 -20.06 0.12 0.69
N LEU A 440 -20.74 0.65 -0.33
CA LEU A 440 -22.19 0.44 -0.48
C LEU A 440 -22.54 -1.05 -0.60
N ARG A 441 -21.72 -1.82 -1.32
CA ARG A 441 -21.90 -3.28 -1.42
C ARG A 441 -21.70 -3.98 -0.08
N ALA A 442 -20.74 -3.53 0.74
CA ALA A 442 -20.51 -4.06 2.08
C ALA A 442 -21.70 -3.80 3.00
N LEU A 443 -22.27 -2.59 2.97
CA LEU A 443 -23.39 -2.20 3.82
C LEU A 443 -24.71 -2.94 3.52
N ARG A 444 -24.85 -3.49 2.31
CA ARG A 444 -26.00 -4.35 1.96
C ARG A 444 -25.98 -5.71 2.67
N LYS A 445 -24.89 -6.05 3.36
CA LYS A 445 -24.79 -7.23 4.21
C LYS A 445 -25.22 -6.89 5.63
N ALA A 446 -26.16 -7.64 6.18
CA ALA A 446 -26.77 -7.34 7.48
C ALA A 446 -25.77 -7.28 8.65
N ASP A 447 -24.65 -7.98 8.55
CA ASP A 447 -23.61 -8.05 9.58
C ASP A 447 -22.69 -6.81 9.61
N ALA A 448 -22.59 -6.04 8.52
CA ALA A 448 -21.64 -4.92 8.42
C ALA A 448 -21.98 -3.76 9.37
N VAL A 449 -23.27 -3.40 9.47
CA VAL A 449 -23.73 -2.31 10.35
C VAL A 449 -23.53 -2.68 11.83
N ALA A 450 -23.87 -3.93 12.19
CA ALA A 450 -23.70 -4.44 13.56
C ALA A 450 -22.20 -4.50 13.94
N ALA A 451 -21.36 -4.96 13.04
CA ALA A 451 -19.91 -5.02 13.26
C ALA A 451 -19.31 -3.62 13.47
N LEU A 452 -19.71 -2.62 12.68
CA LEU A 452 -19.26 -1.25 12.88
C LEU A 452 -19.74 -0.67 14.21
N ALA A 453 -21.01 -0.90 14.58
CA ALA A 453 -21.54 -0.44 15.86
C ALA A 453 -20.75 -1.04 17.05
N GLN A 454 -20.39 -2.31 16.97
CA GLN A 454 -19.55 -2.98 17.97
C GLN A 454 -18.13 -2.38 18.03
N GLU A 455 -17.51 -2.09 16.89
CA GLU A 455 -16.18 -1.45 16.83
C GLU A 455 -16.20 -0.08 17.49
N LEU A 456 -17.21 0.75 17.21
CA LEU A 456 -17.35 2.10 17.78
C LEU A 456 -17.72 2.08 19.26
N ALA A 457 -18.33 1.01 19.75
CA ALA A 457 -18.73 0.88 21.16
C ALA A 457 -17.54 0.94 22.14
N ALA A 458 -16.33 0.59 21.69
CA ALA A 458 -15.11 0.68 22.48
C ALA A 458 -14.79 2.12 22.95
N ALA A 459 -15.28 3.15 22.25
CA ALA A 459 -15.07 4.56 22.56
C ALA A 459 -16.37 5.28 22.97
N LYS A 460 -17.44 4.53 23.32
CA LYS A 460 -18.72 5.11 23.72
C LYS A 460 -18.55 5.98 24.96
N GLY A 461 -19.09 7.20 24.93
CA GLY A 461 -19.00 8.18 26.03
C GLY A 461 -17.68 8.93 26.09
N ALA A 462 -16.71 8.62 25.23
CA ALA A 462 -15.40 9.26 25.25
C ALA A 462 -15.41 10.67 24.62
N HIS A 463 -16.27 10.93 23.63
CA HIS A 463 -16.41 12.23 22.99
C HIS A 463 -17.81 12.44 22.37
N PRO A 464 -18.50 13.58 22.66
CA PRO A 464 -19.87 13.79 22.18
C PRO A 464 -20.06 13.76 20.66
N ALA A 465 -19.05 14.25 19.89
CA ALA A 465 -19.13 14.24 18.42
C ALA A 465 -19.04 12.80 17.85
N LEU A 466 -18.20 11.95 18.45
CA LEU A 466 -18.11 10.54 18.08
C LEU A 466 -19.41 9.80 18.42
N ASP A 467 -19.97 10.04 19.61
CA ASP A 467 -21.24 9.41 20.03
C ASP A 467 -22.40 9.78 19.11
N ARG A 468 -22.49 11.07 18.68
CA ARG A 468 -23.51 11.50 17.72
C ARG A 468 -23.37 10.79 16.36
N LEU A 469 -22.15 10.69 15.85
CA LEU A 469 -21.87 10.04 14.56
C LEU A 469 -22.18 8.55 14.64
N ALA A 470 -21.76 7.87 15.71
CA ALA A 470 -22.02 6.45 15.95
C ALA A 470 -23.53 6.15 16.06
N ALA A 471 -24.27 7.01 16.76
CA ALA A 471 -25.72 6.86 16.91
C ALA A 471 -26.48 7.09 15.58
N ALA A 472 -26.01 8.00 14.73
CA ALA A 472 -26.64 8.29 13.44
C ALA A 472 -26.35 7.22 12.36
N PHE A 473 -25.28 6.44 12.51
CA PHE A 473 -24.79 5.55 11.45
C PHE A 473 -25.78 4.46 11.04
N PRO A 474 -26.48 3.72 11.94
CA PRO A 474 -27.44 2.69 11.53
C PRO A 474 -28.54 3.22 10.62
N GLY A 475 -29.15 4.35 10.98
CA GLY A 475 -30.19 4.98 10.16
C GLY A 475 -29.66 5.51 8.81
N ARG A 476 -28.43 6.03 8.79
CA ARG A 476 -27.77 6.43 7.53
C ARG A 476 -27.50 5.23 6.62
N ALA A 477 -27.03 4.12 7.17
CA ALA A 477 -26.77 2.90 6.41
C ALA A 477 -28.06 2.32 5.83
N GLU A 478 -29.13 2.28 6.62
CA GLU A 478 -30.46 1.87 6.17
C GLU A 478 -30.98 2.75 5.03
N ASN A 479 -30.89 4.07 5.20
CA ASN A 479 -31.26 5.04 4.16
C ASN A 479 -30.47 4.82 2.87
N MET A 480 -29.13 4.67 2.96
CA MET A 480 -28.25 4.43 1.81
C MET A 480 -28.55 3.12 1.07
N THR A 481 -29.05 2.10 1.77
CA THR A 481 -29.37 0.79 1.16
C THR A 481 -30.79 0.70 0.61
N SER A 482 -31.71 1.54 1.09
CA SER A 482 -33.11 1.60 0.66
C SER A 482 -33.38 2.60 -0.48
N GLN A 483 -32.51 3.59 -0.68
CA GLN A 483 -32.63 4.57 -1.75
C GLN A 483 -32.33 3.98 -3.14
N ALA A 484 -32.78 4.71 -4.19
CA ALA A 484 -32.39 4.42 -5.56
C ALA A 484 -30.85 4.42 -5.71
N PRO A 485 -30.27 3.51 -6.52
CA PRO A 485 -28.82 3.40 -6.69
C PRO A 485 -28.13 4.73 -6.97
N ASP A 486 -28.64 5.52 -7.90
CA ASP A 486 -28.05 6.82 -8.29
C ASP A 486 -27.95 7.77 -7.10
N THR A 487 -28.97 7.84 -6.24
CA THR A 487 -28.95 8.71 -5.06
C THR A 487 -27.92 8.24 -4.02
N SER A 488 -27.88 6.93 -3.73
CA SER A 488 -26.92 6.39 -2.78
C SER A 488 -25.48 6.54 -3.27
N GLU A 489 -25.24 6.43 -4.58
CA GLU A 489 -23.88 6.61 -5.15
C GLU A 489 -23.38 8.05 -5.02
N LEU A 490 -24.24 9.07 -5.14
CA LEU A 490 -23.87 10.46 -4.94
C LEU A 490 -23.36 10.76 -3.52
N GLU A 491 -23.89 10.07 -2.51
CA GLU A 491 -23.52 10.27 -1.10
C GLU A 491 -22.43 9.30 -0.61
N ALA A 492 -22.08 8.29 -1.40
CA ALA A 492 -21.22 7.17 -0.96
C ALA A 492 -19.83 7.63 -0.48
N ARG A 493 -19.24 8.65 -1.11
CA ARG A 493 -17.92 9.17 -0.71
C ARG A 493 -17.98 9.94 0.61
N HIS A 494 -19.05 10.66 0.88
CA HIS A 494 -19.27 11.34 2.15
C HIS A 494 -19.41 10.30 3.28
N LEU A 495 -20.22 9.27 3.05
CA LEU A 495 -20.35 8.17 4.02
C LEU A 495 -19.03 7.46 4.28
N ALA A 496 -18.23 7.20 3.24
CA ALA A 496 -16.92 6.56 3.38
C ALA A 496 -15.96 7.39 4.24
N GLN A 497 -15.96 8.72 4.08
CA GLN A 497 -15.21 9.64 4.93
C GLN A 497 -15.66 9.54 6.39
N ASP A 498 -16.97 9.66 6.65
CA ASP A 498 -17.49 9.70 8.00
C ASP A 498 -17.23 8.39 8.76
N VAL A 499 -17.39 7.24 8.07
CA VAL A 499 -17.07 5.94 8.66
C VAL A 499 -15.58 5.82 8.94
N ALA A 500 -14.71 6.26 8.04
CA ALA A 500 -13.27 6.25 8.26
C ALA A 500 -12.87 7.08 9.47
N LEU A 501 -13.39 8.31 9.58
CA LEU A 501 -13.12 9.22 10.70
C LEU A 501 -13.65 8.68 12.03
N ALA A 502 -14.83 8.08 12.06
CA ALA A 502 -15.39 7.47 13.25
C ALA A 502 -14.53 6.30 13.75
N VAL A 503 -14.13 5.41 12.84
CA VAL A 503 -13.25 4.27 13.18
C VAL A 503 -11.87 4.76 13.63
N GLN A 504 -11.27 5.74 12.94
CA GLN A 504 -10.00 6.34 13.35
C GLN A 504 -10.09 6.92 14.76
N ALA A 505 -11.16 7.65 15.08
CA ALA A 505 -11.37 8.20 16.44
C ALA A 505 -11.48 7.08 17.49
N ALA A 506 -12.27 6.03 17.23
CA ALA A 506 -12.40 4.90 18.15
C ALA A 506 -11.08 4.14 18.38
N LEU A 507 -10.24 4.05 17.36
CA LEU A 507 -8.91 3.46 17.46
C LEU A 507 -7.93 4.36 18.22
N LEU A 508 -7.94 5.68 17.97
CA LEU A 508 -7.11 6.64 18.70
C LEU A 508 -7.46 6.70 20.19
N TYR A 509 -8.73 6.54 20.55
CA TYR A 509 -9.13 6.39 21.95
C TYR A 509 -8.41 5.24 22.66
N GLN A 510 -8.17 4.14 21.95
CA GLN A 510 -7.53 2.94 22.49
C GLN A 510 -6.00 2.96 22.41
N THR A 511 -5.41 3.74 21.49
CA THR A 511 -3.97 3.65 21.17
C THR A 511 -3.19 4.92 21.46
N ALA A 512 -3.86 6.06 21.57
CA ALA A 512 -3.22 7.36 21.66
C ALA A 512 -3.47 8.05 23.02
N PRO A 513 -2.62 8.99 23.43
CA PRO A 513 -2.92 9.87 24.58
C PRO A 513 -4.18 10.70 24.36
N GLY A 514 -4.83 11.10 25.47
CA GLY A 514 -6.03 11.92 25.44
C GLY A 514 -5.90 13.23 24.64
N ALA A 515 -4.72 13.85 24.63
CA ALA A 515 -4.44 15.04 23.82
C ALA A 515 -4.57 14.78 22.30
N VAL A 516 -4.11 13.62 21.81
CA VAL A 516 -4.24 13.23 20.41
C VAL A 516 -5.69 12.90 20.07
N PHE A 517 -6.34 12.05 20.87
CA PHE A 517 -7.73 11.67 20.68
C PHE A 517 -8.68 12.89 20.72
N GLY A 518 -8.55 13.76 21.73
CA GLY A 518 -9.38 14.95 21.87
C GLY A 518 -9.21 15.91 20.68
N ALA A 519 -7.97 16.25 20.33
CA ALA A 519 -7.69 17.13 19.20
C ALA A 519 -8.18 16.56 17.86
N PHE A 520 -8.10 15.23 17.67
CA PHE A 520 -8.66 14.59 16.48
C PHE A 520 -10.19 14.71 16.45
N CYS A 521 -10.88 14.40 17.53
CA CYS A 521 -12.35 14.50 17.60
C CYS A 521 -12.84 15.95 17.43
N ASP A 522 -12.21 16.91 18.12
CA ASP A 522 -12.55 18.33 18.04
C ASP A 522 -12.41 18.89 16.63
N SER A 523 -11.33 18.53 15.93
CA SER A 523 -11.09 18.98 14.56
C SER A 523 -11.91 18.20 13.52
N ARG A 524 -11.83 16.85 13.52
CA ARG A 524 -12.39 16.02 12.43
C ARG A 524 -13.87 15.68 12.58
N LEU A 525 -14.41 15.64 13.82
CA LEU A 525 -15.78 15.21 14.09
C LEU A 525 -16.70 16.31 14.59
N ALA A 526 -16.16 17.31 15.31
CA ALA A 526 -16.97 18.40 15.88
C ALA A 526 -17.19 19.60 14.94
N GLY A 527 -16.70 19.54 13.70
CA GLY A 527 -16.91 20.56 12.67
C GLY A 527 -15.90 21.71 12.70
N ASN A 528 -14.86 21.63 13.50
CA ASN A 528 -13.80 22.64 13.57
C ASN A 528 -12.62 22.33 12.63
N TRP A 529 -12.90 21.63 11.54
CA TRP A 529 -11.90 21.22 10.57
C TRP A 529 -11.78 22.23 9.43
N GLY A 530 -10.59 22.86 9.30
CA GLY A 530 -10.26 23.66 8.14
C GLY A 530 -9.94 22.79 6.91
N GLN A 531 -9.95 23.39 5.74
CA GLN A 531 -9.63 22.69 4.49
C GLN A 531 -8.12 22.54 4.28
N ALA A 532 -7.30 23.36 4.94
CA ALA A 532 -5.84 23.24 4.99
C ALA A 532 -5.40 22.63 6.32
N PHE A 533 -4.19 22.06 6.36
CA PHE A 533 -3.55 21.69 7.62
C PHE A 533 -3.18 22.92 8.45
N GLY A 534 -2.96 22.74 9.74
CA GLY A 534 -2.57 23.83 10.64
C GLY A 534 -3.74 24.70 11.13
N THR A 535 -4.94 24.14 11.18
CA THR A 535 -6.16 24.85 11.59
C THR A 535 -6.74 24.32 12.91
N LEU A 536 -5.94 23.63 13.73
CA LEU A 536 -6.35 23.17 15.04
C LEU A 536 -6.62 24.36 15.98
N ALA A 537 -7.56 24.17 16.90
CA ALA A 537 -7.92 25.19 17.90
C ALA A 537 -6.73 25.59 18.77
N SER A 538 -6.68 26.85 19.19
CA SER A 538 -5.57 27.41 19.99
C SER A 538 -5.35 26.74 21.35
N GLY A 539 -6.37 26.07 21.90
CA GLY A 539 -6.29 25.29 23.15
C GLY A 539 -5.73 23.87 23.01
N THR A 540 -5.34 23.46 21.78
CA THR A 540 -4.76 22.13 21.53
C THR A 540 -3.40 21.98 22.23
N ASP A 541 -3.14 20.80 22.84
CA ASP A 541 -1.81 20.47 23.39
C ASP A 541 -0.83 20.06 22.28
N PHE A 542 -0.37 21.06 21.54
CA PHE A 542 0.60 20.89 20.44
C PHE A 542 1.88 20.18 20.89
N ASN A 543 2.35 20.47 22.13
CA ASN A 543 3.62 19.90 22.61
C ASN A 543 3.56 18.39 22.74
N SER A 544 2.51 17.88 23.39
CA SER A 544 2.34 16.43 23.57
C SER A 544 2.16 15.70 22.25
N ILE A 545 1.41 16.27 21.30
CA ILE A 545 1.17 15.70 19.97
C ILE A 545 2.48 15.63 19.18
N ILE A 546 3.23 16.74 19.10
CA ILE A 546 4.51 16.81 18.38
C ILE A 546 5.55 15.90 19.01
N ALA A 547 5.70 15.93 20.35
CA ALA A 547 6.67 15.08 21.05
C ALA A 547 6.44 13.58 20.80
N ARG A 548 5.17 13.16 20.68
CA ARG A 548 4.82 11.78 20.37
C ARG A 548 5.25 11.37 18.95
N ALA A 549 5.24 12.30 18.01
CA ALA A 549 5.55 12.07 16.61
C ALA A 549 7.05 12.20 16.27
N MET A 550 7.88 12.76 17.15
CA MET A 550 9.31 12.98 16.90
C MET A 550 10.04 11.68 16.49
N PRO A 551 10.93 11.71 15.49
CA PRO A 551 11.66 10.54 15.00
C PRO A 551 12.92 10.20 15.83
N HIS A 552 13.10 10.84 17.00
CA HIS A 552 14.25 10.63 17.91
C HIS A 552 13.86 10.88 19.37
#